data_6be622a88549c8c01ca8ee643c2b8b8a
#
_entry.id   6be622a88549c8c01ca8ee643c2b8b8a
#
_cell.length_a   1.000
_cell.length_b   1.000
_cell.length_c   1.000
_cell.angle_alpha   90.00
_cell.angle_beta   90.00
_cell.angle_gamma   90.00
#
_symmetry.space_group_name_H-M   'P 1'
#
loop_
_entity.id
_entity.type
_entity.pdbx_description
1 polymer ?
#
loop_
_entity_poly.entity_id
_entity_poly.type
_entity_poly.pdbx_seq_one_letter_code
_entity_poly.pdbx_strand_id
1 'polypeptide(L)'
;MVLTGLMKTPPLHEEVEITIFGPGYGECIVVHVGSGRWIVIDSCKHGTKTPPVALKYFDRIGVNPAVQVELVLVTHWHDDHIRGLNELLERCEVAGICISEA
;
A
#
# COMPACT_ATOMS: atom_id res chain seq x y z
N MET A 1 -16.56 -5.58 -2.69
CA MET A 1 -15.46 -5.81 -1.74
C MET A 1 -14.85 -7.18 -1.98
N VAL A 2 -13.56 -7.26 -1.86
CA VAL A 2 -12.81 -8.46 -2.23
C VAL A 2 -12.15 -9.08 -1.00
N LEU A 3 -12.15 -10.41 -0.94
CA LEU A 3 -11.45 -11.15 0.10
C LEU A 3 -9.97 -11.24 -0.26
N THR A 4 -9.21 -10.32 0.27
CA THR A 4 -7.84 -10.04 -0.17
C THR A 4 -6.84 -11.16 0.10
N GLY A 5 -7.00 -11.92 1.16
CA GLY A 5 -6.06 -12.99 1.50
C GLY A 5 -5.96 -14.08 0.46
N LEU A 6 -6.97 -14.24 -0.37
CA LEU A 6 -7.04 -15.27 -1.37
C LEU A 6 -6.77 -14.77 -2.79
N MET A 7 -6.70 -13.46 -2.99
CA MET A 7 -6.53 -12.90 -4.31
C MET A 7 -5.08 -12.99 -4.77
N LYS A 8 -4.90 -13.43 -6.00
CA LYS A 8 -3.59 -13.51 -6.66
C LYS A 8 -3.58 -12.73 -7.97
N THR A 9 -4.66 -12.04 -8.27
CA THR A 9 -4.79 -11.24 -9.48
C THR A 9 -5.24 -9.84 -9.10
N PRO A 10 -4.90 -8.84 -9.90
CA PRO A 10 -5.35 -7.48 -9.63
C PRO A 10 -6.86 -7.35 -9.89
N PRO A 11 -7.49 -6.33 -9.31
CA PRO A 11 -8.89 -6.03 -9.63
C PRO A 11 -9.04 -5.62 -11.08
N LEU A 12 -10.27 -5.71 -11.59
CA LEU A 12 -10.59 -5.25 -12.93
C LEU A 12 -10.51 -3.72 -13.01
N HIS A 13 -10.31 -3.19 -14.19
CA HIS A 13 -10.12 -1.77 -14.41
C HIS A 13 -11.22 -0.89 -13.82
N GLU A 14 -12.47 -1.35 -13.89
CA GLU A 14 -13.61 -0.60 -13.38
C GLU A 14 -13.91 -0.82 -11.92
N GLU A 15 -13.15 -1.69 -11.25
CA GLU A 15 -13.38 -1.99 -9.85
C GLU A 15 -12.62 -1.06 -8.93
N VAL A 16 -13.26 -0.67 -7.82
CA VAL A 16 -12.58 -0.05 -6.69
C VAL A 16 -12.38 -1.12 -5.64
N GLU A 17 -11.14 -1.28 -5.18
CA GLU A 17 -10.82 -2.27 -4.16
C GLU A 17 -10.11 -1.59 -3.00
N ILE A 18 -10.58 -1.83 -1.80
CA ILE A 18 -9.95 -1.32 -0.58
C ILE A 18 -9.46 -2.51 0.23
N THR A 19 -8.17 -2.56 0.51
CA THR A 19 -7.55 -3.62 1.29
C THR A 19 -6.93 -3.02 2.54
N ILE A 20 -7.31 -3.55 3.71
CA ILE A 20 -6.82 -3.07 4.99
C ILE A 20 -5.93 -4.13 5.60
N PHE A 21 -4.70 -3.75 5.93
CA PHE A 21 -3.74 -4.61 6.61
C PHE A 21 -3.53 -4.14 8.04
N GLY A 22 -3.54 -5.05 8.98
CA GLY A 22 -3.45 -4.85 10.41
C GLY A 22 -4.31 -5.89 11.11
N PRO A 23 -4.53 -5.80 12.41
CA PRO A 23 -3.84 -5.00 13.41
C PRO A 23 -2.49 -5.59 13.80
N GLY A 24 -1.79 -4.94 14.71
CA GLY A 24 -0.53 -5.41 15.24
C GLY A 24 0.51 -4.31 15.20
N TYR A 25 1.42 -4.38 14.24
CA TYR A 25 2.53 -3.43 14.15
C TYR A 25 2.24 -2.29 13.17
N GLY A 26 1.06 -1.70 13.30
CA GLY A 26 0.65 -0.60 12.45
C GLY A 26 -0.42 -1.01 11.44
N GLU A 27 -0.90 -0.04 10.71
CA GLU A 27 -1.95 -0.22 9.72
C GLU A 27 -1.48 0.27 8.37
N CYS A 28 -2.01 -0.35 7.32
CA CYS A 28 -1.77 0.07 5.96
C CYS A 28 -3.04 -0.18 5.17
N ILE A 29 -3.43 0.77 4.34
CA ILE A 29 -4.59 0.65 3.48
C ILE A 29 -4.12 0.82 2.04
N VAL A 30 -4.55 -0.10 1.18
CA VAL A 30 -4.19 -0.08 -0.23
C VAL A 30 -5.48 0.04 -1.03
N VAL A 31 -5.57 1.04 -1.89
CA VAL A 31 -6.79 1.34 -2.64
C VAL A 31 -6.52 1.30 -4.14
N HIS A 32 -7.26 0.46 -4.85
CA HIS A 32 -7.34 0.52 -6.30
C HIS A 32 -8.45 1.50 -6.67
N VAL A 33 -8.08 2.56 -7.36
CA VAL A 33 -9.04 3.60 -7.71
C VAL A 33 -9.59 3.47 -9.14
N GLY A 34 -9.28 2.36 -9.78
CA GLY A 34 -9.67 2.12 -11.16
C GLY A 34 -8.49 2.29 -12.11
N SER A 35 -8.61 1.67 -13.27
CA SER A 35 -7.65 1.80 -14.37
C SER A 35 -6.20 1.49 -14.02
N GLY A 36 -6.00 0.54 -13.10
CA GLY A 36 -4.66 0.12 -12.69
C GLY A 36 -3.92 1.14 -11.84
N ARG A 37 -4.62 2.10 -11.23
CA ARG A 37 -4.02 3.16 -10.42
C ARG A 37 -4.29 2.92 -8.95
N TRP A 38 -3.28 3.14 -8.13
CA TRP A 38 -3.31 2.75 -6.73
C TRP A 38 -2.92 3.89 -5.81
N ILE A 39 -3.48 3.86 -4.59
CA ILE A 39 -3.12 4.74 -3.50
C ILE A 39 -2.73 3.87 -2.31
N VAL A 40 -1.65 4.23 -1.64
CA VAL A 40 -1.23 3.54 -0.41
C VAL A 40 -1.33 4.53 0.75
N ILE A 41 -2.00 4.12 1.81
CA ILE A 41 -2.18 4.93 3.01
C ILE A 41 -1.42 4.26 4.14
N ASP A 42 -0.43 4.95 4.65
CA ASP A 42 0.50 4.49 5.68
C ASP A 42 1.30 3.26 5.26
N SER A 43 2.18 2.81 6.11
CA SER A 43 3.02 1.65 5.84
C SER A 43 3.17 0.83 7.10
N CYS A 44 3.14 -0.49 6.95
CA CYS A 44 3.42 -1.39 8.06
C CYS A 44 4.19 -2.60 7.55
N LYS A 45 4.84 -3.27 8.48
CA LYS A 45 5.62 -4.49 8.22
C LYS A 45 5.19 -5.55 9.23
N HIS A 46 5.18 -6.79 8.78
CA HIS A 46 4.88 -7.91 9.69
C HIS A 46 6.12 -8.39 10.45
N GLY A 47 7.27 -7.82 10.21
CA GLY A 47 8.52 -8.16 10.88
C GLY A 47 9.62 -7.23 10.43
N THR A 48 10.77 -7.30 11.12
CA THR A 48 11.88 -6.39 10.83
C THR A 48 12.58 -6.70 9.51
N LYS A 49 12.49 -7.96 9.06
CA LYS A 49 13.19 -8.40 7.85
C LYS A 49 12.26 -8.61 6.66
N THR A 50 10.98 -8.32 6.83
CA THR A 50 10.01 -8.46 5.75
C THR A 50 9.80 -7.12 5.05
N PRO A 51 9.45 -7.12 3.76
CA PRO A 51 9.12 -5.86 3.10
C PRO A 51 7.81 -5.30 3.63
N PRO A 52 7.53 -4.01 3.37
CA PRO A 52 6.21 -3.44 3.68
C PRO A 52 5.08 -4.29 3.11
N VAL A 53 4.00 -4.43 3.86
CA VAL A 53 2.89 -5.32 3.43
C VAL A 53 2.30 -4.89 2.10
N ALA A 54 2.25 -3.59 1.82
CA ALA A 54 1.74 -3.10 0.54
C ALA A 54 2.56 -3.65 -0.63
N LEU A 55 3.89 -3.66 -0.51
CA LEU A 55 4.76 -4.17 -1.56
C LEU A 55 4.60 -5.67 -1.74
N LYS A 56 4.45 -6.41 -0.63
CA LYS A 56 4.17 -7.84 -0.72
C LYS A 56 2.86 -8.11 -1.44
N TYR A 57 1.84 -7.33 -1.14
CA TYR A 57 0.54 -7.47 -1.78
C TYR A 57 0.64 -7.20 -3.28
N PHE A 58 1.29 -6.10 -3.68
CA PHE A 58 1.48 -5.77 -5.09
C PHE A 58 2.23 -6.85 -5.84
N ASP A 59 3.29 -7.40 -5.23
CA ASP A 59 4.05 -8.48 -5.85
C ASP A 59 3.16 -9.71 -6.07
N ARG A 60 2.29 -10.01 -5.11
CA ARG A 60 1.37 -11.15 -5.21
C ARG A 60 0.38 -11.00 -6.36
N ILE A 61 -0.16 -9.81 -6.57
CA ILE A 61 -1.20 -9.59 -7.59
C ILE A 61 -0.65 -9.07 -8.91
N GLY A 62 0.66 -8.93 -9.03
CA GLY A 62 1.29 -8.52 -10.29
C GLY A 62 1.17 -7.03 -10.60
N VAL A 63 1.08 -6.20 -9.57
CA VAL A 63 1.06 -4.73 -9.74
C VAL A 63 2.48 -4.20 -9.60
N ASN A 64 2.88 -3.32 -10.52
CA ASN A 64 4.18 -2.67 -10.46
C ASN A 64 4.05 -1.32 -9.73
N PRO A 65 4.50 -1.23 -8.47
CA PRO A 65 4.33 0.01 -7.70
C PRO A 65 5.09 1.19 -8.29
N ALA A 66 6.15 0.95 -9.05
CA ALA A 66 6.96 2.03 -9.61
C ALA A 66 6.18 2.94 -10.56
N VAL A 67 5.17 2.38 -11.24
CA VAL A 67 4.40 3.13 -12.23
C VAL A 67 2.91 3.17 -11.94
N GLN A 68 2.41 2.31 -11.05
CA GLN A 68 0.98 2.19 -10.80
C GLN A 68 0.52 2.82 -9.48
N VAL A 69 1.41 3.08 -8.53
CA VAL A 69 1.05 3.81 -7.32
C VAL A 69 1.21 5.29 -7.58
N GLU A 70 0.10 6.02 -7.54
CA GLU A 70 0.12 7.46 -7.83
C GLU A 70 0.19 8.34 -6.60
N LEU A 71 -0.15 7.81 -5.43
CA LEU A 71 -0.16 8.58 -4.19
C LEU A 71 0.20 7.70 -3.00
N VAL A 72 1.05 8.20 -2.15
CA VAL A 72 1.31 7.64 -0.83
C VAL A 72 0.90 8.69 0.20
N LEU A 73 -0.07 8.34 1.04
CA LEU A 73 -0.60 9.23 2.07
C LEU A 73 -0.10 8.77 3.43
N VAL A 74 0.52 9.66 4.18
CA VAL A 74 1.02 9.37 5.53
C VAL A 74 0.14 10.12 6.53
N THR A 75 -0.62 9.37 7.33
CA THR A 75 -1.58 9.98 8.27
C THR A 75 -1.01 10.20 9.65
N HIS A 76 -0.01 9.42 10.03
CA HIS A 76 0.61 9.49 11.35
C HIS A 76 2.13 9.41 11.23
N TRP A 77 2.83 10.14 12.09
CA TRP A 77 4.29 10.20 12.12
C TRP A 77 4.92 9.19 13.09
N HIS A 78 4.12 8.39 13.78
CA HIS A 78 4.61 7.46 14.79
C HIS A 78 5.25 6.24 14.15
N ASP A 79 6.18 5.62 14.86
CA ASP A 79 6.95 4.49 14.34
C ASP A 79 6.08 3.38 13.73
N ASP A 80 4.95 3.10 14.34
CA ASP A 80 4.06 2.03 13.89
C ASP A 80 3.48 2.29 12.50
N HIS A 81 3.40 3.56 12.11
CA HIS A 81 2.78 3.96 10.84
C HIS A 81 3.79 4.29 9.75
N ILE A 82 5.07 4.35 10.11
CA ILE A 82 6.12 4.68 9.15
C ILE A 82 7.10 3.53 8.91
N ARG A 83 6.86 2.37 9.54
CA ARG A 83 7.73 1.22 9.33
C ARG A 83 7.73 0.80 7.88
N GLY A 84 8.91 0.77 7.31
CA GLY A 84 9.06 0.45 5.90
C GLY A 84 8.67 1.55 4.96
N LEU A 85 8.38 2.76 5.46
CA LEU A 85 7.99 3.88 4.60
C LEU A 85 9.08 4.20 3.57
N ASN A 86 10.33 4.19 3.97
CA ASN A 86 11.43 4.45 3.04
C ASN A 86 11.46 3.45 1.89
N GLU A 87 11.30 2.15 2.20
CA GLU A 87 11.25 1.12 1.17
C GLU A 87 10.07 1.32 0.23
N LEU A 88 8.91 1.66 0.81
CA LEU A 88 7.71 1.91 0.04
C LEU A 88 7.92 3.07 -0.93
N LEU A 89 8.45 4.18 -0.42
CA LEU A 89 8.67 5.37 -1.26
C LEU A 89 9.71 5.13 -2.35
N GLU A 90 10.74 4.35 -2.07
CA GLU A 90 11.74 4.01 -3.08
C GLU A 90 11.13 3.19 -4.21
N ARG A 91 10.18 2.31 -3.90
CA ARG A 91 9.54 1.45 -4.91
C ARG A 91 8.44 2.19 -5.68
N CYS A 92 7.80 3.17 -5.07
CA CYS A 92 6.71 3.93 -5.70
C CYS A 92 7.28 5.19 -6.38
N GLU A 93 8.01 4.99 -7.46
CA GLU A 93 8.85 6.04 -8.06
C GLU A 93 8.08 7.25 -8.57
N VAL A 94 6.86 7.06 -9.08
CA VAL A 94 6.09 8.18 -9.64
C VAL A 94 5.08 8.77 -8.65
N ALA A 95 4.96 8.18 -7.47
CA ALA A 95 3.92 8.57 -6.53
C ALA A 95 4.15 9.98 -5.97
N GLY A 96 3.08 10.73 -5.85
CA GLY A 96 3.07 11.92 -5.01
C GLY A 96 3.02 11.49 -3.55
N ILE A 97 3.50 12.36 -2.65
CA ILE A 97 3.50 12.09 -1.22
C ILE A 97 2.68 13.17 -0.54
N CYS A 98 1.71 12.73 0.26
CA CYS A 98 0.89 13.64 1.04
C CYS A 98 0.99 13.26 2.51
N ILE A 99 1.27 14.23 3.35
CA ILE A 99 1.48 14.00 4.78
C ILE A 99 0.48 14.82 5.55
N SER A 100 -0.24 14.15 6.46
CA SER A 100 -1.20 14.83 7.33
C SER A 100 -0.48 15.63 8.40
N GLU A 101 -0.98 16.83 8.67
CA GLU A 101 -0.46 17.70 9.73
C GLU A 101 -1.09 17.41 11.09
N ALA A 102 -2.08 16.59 11.14
CA ALA A 102 -2.82 16.32 12.38
C ALA A 102 -2.01 15.56 13.41
#